data_ecaaf4605907c360517dcae42c83bb27
#
_entry.id   ecaaf4605907c360517dcae42c83bb27
#
_cell.length_a   1.000
_cell.length_b   1.000
_cell.length_c   1.000
_cell.angle_alpha   90.00
_cell.angle_beta   90.00
_cell.angle_gamma   90.00
#
_symmetry.space_group_name_H-M   'P 1'
#
loop_
_entity.id
_entity.type
_entity.pdbx_description
1 polymer ?
#
loop_
_entity_poly.entity_id
_entity_poly.type
_entity_poly.pdbx_seq_one_letter_code
_entity_poly.pdbx_strand_id
1 'polypeptide(L)'
;MIRMPFIPAKDAIKMTEDAERNCKQIAKEKAMQILEEFNFNKKVQEAAKEQKWKLREPIFVDDYDVAVEVCNIVNDLGYTARPMQHGYGCKCYRILIGWSQVQVRAAAGEKR
;
A
#
# COMPACT_ATOMS: atom_id res chain seq x y z
N MET A 1 -34.84 14.90 -34.26
CA MET A 1 -34.43 14.69 -32.87
C MET A 1 -33.07 15.31 -32.61
N ILE A 2 -33.00 16.11 -31.59
CA ILE A 2 -31.74 16.78 -31.23
C ILE A 2 -30.95 15.86 -30.31
N ARG A 3 -29.74 15.54 -30.74
CA ARG A 3 -28.88 14.70 -29.94
C ARG A 3 -28.10 15.57 -28.94
N MET A 4 -28.09 15.16 -27.69
CA MET A 4 -27.33 15.86 -26.65
C MET A 4 -25.84 15.70 -26.92
N PRO A 5 -25.13 16.83 -27.14
CA PRO A 5 -23.68 16.74 -27.34
C PRO A 5 -22.90 16.58 -26.04
N PHE A 6 -23.60 16.59 -24.92
CA PHE A 6 -22.95 16.57 -23.61
C PHE A 6 -23.23 15.27 -22.88
N ILE A 7 -22.28 14.85 -22.06
CA ILE A 7 -22.38 13.62 -21.30
C ILE A 7 -23.38 13.80 -20.16
N PRO A 8 -24.39 12.93 -20.03
CA PRO A 8 -25.30 13.00 -18.88
C PRO A 8 -24.57 12.70 -17.57
N ALA A 9 -25.07 13.26 -16.49
CA ALA A 9 -24.42 13.09 -15.19
C ALA A 9 -24.28 11.62 -14.81
N LYS A 10 -25.27 10.80 -15.07
CA LYS A 10 -25.22 9.38 -14.74
C LYS A 10 -24.08 8.66 -15.46
N ASP A 11 -23.81 9.07 -16.69
CA ASP A 11 -22.69 8.49 -17.44
C ASP A 11 -21.36 8.97 -16.86
N ALA A 12 -21.29 10.25 -16.48
CA ALA A 12 -20.09 10.79 -15.87
C ALA A 12 -19.78 10.09 -14.55
N ILE A 13 -20.81 9.80 -13.76
CA ILE A 13 -20.65 9.07 -12.51
C ILE A 13 -20.05 7.70 -12.76
N LYS A 14 -20.62 6.99 -13.74
CA LYS A 14 -20.14 5.66 -14.07
C LYS A 14 -18.70 5.69 -14.56
N MET A 15 -18.36 6.66 -15.39
CA MET A 15 -17.00 6.81 -15.90
C MET A 15 -16.02 7.09 -14.77
N THR A 16 -16.43 7.93 -13.82
CA THR A 16 -15.60 8.25 -12.68
C THR A 16 -15.37 7.02 -11.78
N GLU A 17 -16.44 6.26 -11.54
CA GLU A 17 -16.34 5.04 -10.74
C GLU A 17 -15.44 4.01 -11.40
N ASP A 18 -15.55 3.87 -12.71
CA ASP A 18 -14.70 2.94 -13.46
C ASP A 18 -13.24 3.38 -13.40
N ALA A 19 -13.00 4.69 -13.53
CA ALA A 19 -11.65 5.22 -13.46
C ALA A 19 -11.06 5.02 -12.08
N GLU A 20 -11.85 5.21 -11.02
CA GLU A 20 -11.39 4.97 -9.66
C GLU A 20 -11.01 3.52 -9.43
N ARG A 21 -11.83 2.60 -9.94
CA ARG A 21 -11.54 1.18 -9.82
C ARG A 21 -10.25 0.81 -10.55
N ASN A 22 -10.07 1.37 -11.76
CA ASN A 22 -8.86 1.12 -12.52
C ASN A 22 -7.63 1.67 -11.81
N CYS A 23 -7.73 2.87 -11.24
CA CYS A 23 -6.62 3.47 -10.52
C CYS A 23 -6.24 2.63 -9.30
N LYS A 24 -7.23 2.13 -8.56
CA LYS A 24 -6.96 1.28 -7.41
C LYS A 24 -6.30 -0.03 -7.83
N GLN A 25 -6.79 -0.62 -8.91
CA GLN A 25 -6.21 -1.86 -9.41
C GLN A 25 -4.76 -1.67 -9.85
N ILE A 26 -4.50 -0.59 -10.56
CA ILE A 26 -3.14 -0.26 -11.01
C ILE A 26 -2.23 -0.01 -9.82
N ALA A 27 -2.71 0.74 -8.83
CA ALA A 27 -1.93 1.01 -7.63
C ALA A 27 -1.60 -0.28 -6.88
N LYS A 28 -2.56 -1.18 -6.80
CA LYS A 28 -2.38 -2.46 -6.12
C LYS A 28 -1.35 -3.32 -6.83
N GLU A 29 -1.40 -3.37 -8.15
CA GLU A 29 -0.44 -4.13 -8.93
C GLU A 29 0.97 -3.56 -8.78
N LYS A 30 1.10 -2.24 -8.80
CA LYS A 30 2.40 -1.60 -8.58
C LYS A 30 2.92 -1.86 -7.18
N ALA A 31 2.03 -1.87 -6.19
CA ALA A 31 2.41 -2.15 -4.81
C ALA A 31 2.97 -3.56 -4.68
N MET A 32 2.30 -4.53 -5.29
CA MET A 32 2.77 -5.92 -5.28
C MET A 32 4.14 -6.02 -5.93
N GLN A 33 4.33 -5.36 -7.07
CA GLN A 33 5.60 -5.37 -7.78
C GLN A 33 6.71 -4.76 -6.94
N ILE A 34 6.41 -3.66 -6.26
CA ILE A 34 7.39 -2.99 -5.39
C ILE A 34 7.84 -3.93 -4.27
N LEU A 35 6.90 -4.63 -3.65
CA LEU A 35 7.24 -5.57 -2.58
C LEU A 35 8.09 -6.72 -3.10
N GLU A 36 7.81 -7.21 -4.30
CA GLU A 36 8.60 -8.27 -4.90
C GLU A 36 10.02 -7.79 -5.22
N GLU A 37 10.14 -6.62 -5.83
CA GLU A 37 11.45 -6.05 -6.17
C GLU A 37 12.27 -5.71 -4.94
N PHE A 38 11.60 -5.34 -3.85
CA PHE A 38 12.25 -5.05 -2.59
C PHE A 38 12.76 -6.33 -1.90
N ASN A 39 12.33 -7.51 -2.37
CA ASN A 39 12.61 -8.80 -1.73
C ASN A 39 12.10 -8.82 -0.29
N PHE A 40 10.83 -8.44 -0.15
CA PHE A 40 10.21 -8.27 1.16
C PHE A 40 10.38 -9.51 2.05
N ASN A 41 10.04 -10.69 1.53
CA ASN A 41 10.10 -11.92 2.31
C ASN A 41 11.52 -12.21 2.79
N LYS A 42 12.51 -12.02 1.92
CA LYS A 42 13.89 -12.27 2.27
C LYS A 42 14.37 -11.32 3.37
N LYS A 43 14.01 -10.04 3.24
CA LYS A 43 14.42 -9.05 4.23
C LYS A 43 13.78 -9.30 5.58
N VAL A 44 12.51 -9.73 5.60
CA VAL A 44 11.84 -10.09 6.84
C VAL A 44 12.54 -11.29 7.48
N GLN A 45 12.87 -12.31 6.68
CA GLN A 45 13.55 -13.49 7.19
C GLN A 45 14.92 -13.13 7.79
N GLU A 46 15.66 -12.27 7.11
CA GLU A 46 16.98 -11.84 7.60
C GLU A 46 16.85 -11.05 8.89
N ALA A 47 15.90 -10.14 8.96
CA ALA A 47 15.68 -9.35 10.17
C ALA A 47 15.27 -10.24 11.33
N ALA A 48 14.41 -11.22 11.08
CA ALA A 48 13.97 -12.15 12.12
C ALA A 48 15.13 -12.97 12.65
N LYS A 49 16.03 -13.40 11.78
CA LYS A 49 17.21 -14.14 12.21
C LYS A 49 18.12 -13.31 13.08
N GLU A 50 18.14 -12.00 12.85
CA GLU A 50 18.92 -11.08 13.67
C GLU A 50 18.17 -10.64 14.92
N GLN A 51 17.01 -11.23 15.17
CA GLN A 51 16.18 -10.95 16.35
C GLN A 51 15.69 -9.50 16.38
N LYS A 52 15.40 -8.97 15.20
CA LYS A 52 14.86 -7.61 15.07
C LYS A 52 13.36 -7.67 14.82
N TRP A 53 12.68 -6.61 15.20
CA TRP A 53 11.22 -6.52 15.07
C TRP A 53 10.77 -5.54 14.03
N LYS A 54 11.68 -5.13 13.17
CA LYS A 54 11.39 -4.20 12.09
C LYS A 54 12.42 -4.34 10.98
N LEU A 55 12.05 -3.89 9.79
CA LEU A 55 13.00 -3.86 8.70
C LEU A 55 13.93 -2.67 8.86
N ARG A 56 15.20 -2.88 8.55
CA ARG A 56 16.19 -1.82 8.65
C ARG A 56 15.97 -0.76 7.58
N GLU A 57 15.63 -1.22 6.38
CA GLU A 57 15.48 -0.33 5.24
C GLU A 57 14.02 0.02 5.00
N PRO A 58 13.69 1.30 4.82
CA PRO A 58 12.34 1.67 4.42
C PRO A 58 12.12 1.42 2.95
N ILE A 59 10.86 1.32 2.56
CA ILE A 59 10.48 1.27 1.16
C ILE A 59 10.15 2.69 0.72
N PHE A 60 10.69 3.12 -0.41
CA PHE A 60 10.43 4.45 -0.95
C PHE A 60 9.49 4.35 -2.14
N VAL A 61 8.43 5.16 -2.12
CA VAL A 61 7.43 5.16 -3.18
C VAL A 61 7.15 6.62 -3.54
N ASP A 62 7.06 6.90 -4.83
CA ASP A 62 6.82 8.27 -5.30
C ASP A 62 5.35 8.59 -5.57
N ASP A 63 4.45 7.69 -5.25
CA ASP A 63 3.02 7.86 -5.46
C ASP A 63 2.28 7.50 -4.18
N TYR A 64 1.47 8.44 -3.69
CA TYR A 64 0.76 8.24 -2.43
C TYR A 64 -0.19 7.04 -2.49
N ASP A 65 -0.94 6.90 -3.57
CA ASP A 65 -1.91 5.81 -3.69
C ASP A 65 -1.22 4.46 -3.66
N VAL A 66 -0.07 4.36 -4.34
CA VAL A 66 0.73 3.14 -4.32
C VAL A 66 1.27 2.89 -2.92
N ALA A 67 1.74 3.95 -2.24
CA ALA A 67 2.25 3.81 -0.88
C ALA A 67 1.17 3.28 0.06
N VAL A 68 -0.05 3.79 -0.05
CA VAL A 68 -1.18 3.32 0.75
C VAL A 68 -1.45 1.84 0.47
N GLU A 69 -1.42 1.44 -0.80
CA GLU A 69 -1.67 0.05 -1.15
C GLU A 69 -0.59 -0.88 -0.62
N VAL A 70 0.68 -0.45 -0.66
CA VAL A 70 1.77 -1.23 -0.06
C VAL A 70 1.48 -1.44 1.42
N CYS A 71 1.11 -0.36 2.12
CA CYS A 71 0.80 -0.46 3.53
C CYS A 71 -0.39 -1.38 3.79
N ASN A 72 -1.43 -1.29 2.95
CA ASN A 72 -2.60 -2.15 3.11
C ASN A 72 -2.25 -3.63 2.96
N ILE A 73 -1.42 -3.94 1.96
CA ILE A 73 -1.02 -5.33 1.72
C ILE A 73 -0.26 -5.89 2.93
N VAL A 74 0.73 -5.15 3.43
CA VAL A 74 1.53 -5.66 4.54
C VAL A 74 0.76 -5.64 5.86
N ASN A 75 -0.14 -4.67 6.05
CA ASN A 75 -0.99 -4.65 7.24
C ASN A 75 -1.94 -5.86 7.26
N ASP A 76 -2.44 -6.25 6.09
CA ASP A 76 -3.30 -7.43 6.00
C ASP A 76 -2.54 -8.70 6.35
N LEU A 77 -1.23 -8.70 6.17
CA LEU A 77 -0.40 -9.84 6.55
C LEU A 77 -0.01 -9.81 8.03
N GLY A 78 -0.40 -8.78 8.76
CA GLY A 78 -0.14 -8.69 10.18
C GLY A 78 1.01 -7.76 10.56
N TYR A 79 1.66 -7.14 9.60
CA TYR A 79 2.72 -6.17 9.86
C TYR A 79 2.13 -4.80 10.17
N THR A 80 2.96 -3.93 10.70
CA THR A 80 2.59 -2.54 10.93
C THR A 80 3.33 -1.67 9.93
N ALA A 81 2.59 -0.89 9.17
CA ALA A 81 3.17 -0.01 8.17
C ALA A 81 2.27 1.18 7.94
N ARG A 82 2.89 2.33 7.71
CA ARG A 82 2.15 3.53 7.34
C ARG A 82 3.03 4.38 6.44
N PRO A 83 2.43 5.08 5.47
CA PRO A 83 3.20 5.95 4.59
C PRO A 83 3.55 7.24 5.30
N MET A 84 4.81 7.67 5.16
CA MET A 84 5.27 8.92 5.73
C MET A 84 5.93 9.74 4.64
N GLN A 85 5.54 11.01 4.54
CA GLN A 85 6.15 11.87 3.55
C GLN A 85 7.62 12.09 3.88
N HIS A 86 8.47 11.98 2.87
CA HIS A 86 9.90 12.10 3.04
C HIS A 86 10.37 13.50 2.63
N GLY A 87 10.51 14.38 3.60
CA GLY A 87 11.01 15.71 3.36
C GLY A 87 9.98 16.71 2.85
N TYR A 88 10.37 17.97 2.81
CA TYR A 88 9.51 19.05 2.35
C TYR A 88 9.46 19.09 0.84
N GLY A 89 8.27 19.27 0.30
CA GLY A 89 8.09 19.43 -1.14
C GLY A 89 8.44 18.21 -1.96
N CYS A 90 8.75 17.10 -1.31
CA CYS A 90 9.07 15.87 -1.99
C CYS A 90 7.82 15.02 -2.11
N LYS A 91 7.59 14.42 -3.29
CA LYS A 91 6.46 13.53 -3.51
C LYS A 91 6.81 12.08 -3.19
N CYS A 92 7.88 11.90 -2.46
CA CYS A 92 8.35 10.59 -2.09
C CYS A 92 7.82 10.20 -0.71
N TYR A 93 7.35 8.99 -0.59
CA TYR A 93 6.81 8.46 0.67
C TYR A 93 7.69 7.34 1.16
N ARG A 94 7.96 7.35 2.46
CA ARG A 94 8.78 6.34 3.11
C ARG A 94 7.87 5.43 3.92
N ILE A 95 8.03 4.13 3.74
CA ILE A 95 7.23 3.14 4.43
C ILE A 95 8.14 2.33 5.33
N LEU A 96 7.93 2.44 6.63
CA LEU A 96 8.65 1.65 7.61
C LEU A 96 7.76 0.47 8.02
N ILE A 97 8.33 -0.72 7.97
CA ILE A 97 7.57 -1.94 8.23
C ILE A 97 8.14 -2.60 9.48
N GLY A 98 7.26 -2.92 10.42
CA GLY A 98 7.65 -3.57 11.63
C GLY A 98 6.63 -4.61 12.06
N TRP A 99 7.01 -5.37 13.08
CA TRP A 99 6.12 -6.35 13.69
C TRP A 99 6.51 -6.55 15.13
N SER A 100 5.56 -6.94 15.96
CA SER A 100 5.82 -7.25 17.34
C SER A 100 4.91 -8.40 17.73
N GLN A 101 5.27 -9.09 18.80
CA GLN A 101 4.43 -10.20 19.25
C GLN A 101 3.00 -9.73 19.52
N VAL A 102 2.86 -8.58 20.15
CA VAL A 102 1.54 -8.06 20.50
C VAL A 102 0.77 -7.70 19.24
N GLN A 103 1.43 -7.01 18.31
CA GLN A 103 0.77 -6.58 17.08
C GLN A 103 0.40 -7.77 16.19
N VAL A 104 1.29 -8.74 16.09
CA VAL A 104 1.02 -9.92 15.26
C VAL A 104 -0.17 -10.70 15.82
N ARG A 105 -0.22 -10.85 17.13
CA ARG A 105 -1.35 -11.55 17.77
C ARG A 105 -2.66 -10.82 17.51
N ALA A 106 -2.65 -9.50 17.66
CA ALA A 106 -3.84 -8.69 17.43
C ALA A 106 -4.28 -8.78 15.97
N ALA A 107 -3.33 -8.67 15.05
CA ALA A 107 -3.61 -8.71 13.63
C ALA A 107 -4.13 -10.07 13.19
N ALA A 108 -3.61 -11.13 13.80
CA ALA A 108 -4.06 -12.48 13.50
C ALA A 108 -5.45 -12.78 14.05
N GLY A 109 -6.03 -11.82 14.80
CA GLY A 109 -7.31 -12.06 15.42
C GLY A 109 -7.23 -13.16 16.44
N GLU A 110 -6.16 -13.18 17.17
CA GLU A 110 -5.85 -14.27 18.10
C GLU A 110 -7.01 -14.54 19.04
N LYS A 111 -7.48 -15.74 19.01
CA LYS A 111 -8.51 -16.18 19.93
C LYS A 111 -7.90 -17.01 21.02
N ARG A 112 -8.32 -16.75 22.17
CA ARG A 112 -7.81 -17.56 23.27
C ARG A 112 -8.80 -18.61 23.61
#